data_4019782fb16b0a913e476bc8871d1f9e
#
_entry.id   4019782fb16b0a913e476bc8871d1f9e
#
_cell.length_a   1.000
_cell.length_b   1.000
_cell.length_c   1.000
_cell.angle_alpha   90.00
_cell.angle_beta   90.00
_cell.angle_gamma   90.00
#
_symmetry.space_group_name_H-M   'P 1'
#
loop_
_entity.id
_entity.type
_entity.pdbx_description
1 polymer ?
#
loop_
_entity_poly.entity_id
_entity_poly.type
_entity_poly.pdbx_seq_one_letter_code
_entity_poly.pdbx_strand_id
1 'polypeptide(L)'
;YKGDPHDAFWYFDREIAEATEVRYTQSRGKKEQYLGFEQNGSLLTYDKKQHVRVQPRFNPEADGITFHLKAVCTDSLRTKLSDEHTDATPIISRICGPVKKVNDTTFMVSFYRMGMNNLRRTGDICLLASQAGDRKYKSAVQEVSIRIPYRNTEGQRQYILFPRLPDVKAESSSLSLKATSDCGLPVSYYIKEGPAEIEGDQIVFTPIPPRSKFPVKVTVVAWQYGIAGKVQTAEPVERSFYILK
;
A
#
# COMPACT_ATOMS: atom_id res chain seq x y z
N TYR A 1 14.60 -15.43 -13.22
CA TYR A 1 13.65 -14.32 -13.07
C TYR A 1 14.24 -13.08 -13.73
N LYS A 2 13.62 -12.63 -14.80
CA LYS A 2 14.03 -11.41 -15.54
C LYS A 2 13.18 -10.18 -15.16
N GLY A 3 12.64 -10.15 -13.96
CA GLY A 3 11.96 -8.99 -13.43
C GLY A 3 12.98 -8.00 -12.86
N ASP A 4 12.59 -6.75 -12.77
CA ASP A 4 13.38 -5.75 -12.05
C ASP A 4 13.57 -6.25 -10.61
N PRO A 5 14.82 -6.44 -10.13
CA PRO A 5 15.07 -6.89 -8.76
C PRO A 5 14.45 -5.94 -7.72
N HIS A 6 14.12 -4.72 -8.10
CA HIS A 6 13.37 -3.79 -7.25
C HIS A 6 11.93 -4.24 -7.00
N ASP A 7 11.30 -5.01 -7.90
CA ASP A 7 9.92 -5.46 -7.72
C ASP A 7 9.74 -6.47 -6.58
N ALA A 8 10.78 -7.24 -6.24
CA ALA A 8 10.68 -8.30 -5.24
C ALA A 8 11.07 -7.84 -3.82
N PHE A 9 12.04 -6.94 -3.71
CA PHE A 9 12.62 -6.56 -2.40
C PHE A 9 12.02 -5.31 -1.78
N TRP A 10 11.52 -4.38 -2.58
CA TRP A 10 11.03 -3.10 -2.08
C TRP A 10 9.60 -3.13 -1.55
N TYR A 11 8.90 -4.25 -1.77
CA TYR A 11 7.52 -4.44 -1.30
C TYR A 11 7.41 -5.30 -0.06
N PHE A 12 8.48 -5.95 0.38
CA PHE A 12 8.54 -6.59 1.67
C PHE A 12 8.85 -5.54 2.72
N ASP A 13 7.90 -5.28 3.59
CA ASP A 13 8.16 -4.48 4.76
C ASP A 13 8.50 -5.35 5.97
N ARG A 14 8.97 -4.70 7.03
CA ARG A 14 9.42 -5.36 8.25
C ARG A 14 8.29 -6.14 8.95
N GLU A 15 7.06 -5.63 8.87
CA GLU A 15 5.90 -6.26 9.52
C GLU A 15 5.62 -7.66 8.95
N ILE A 16 5.92 -7.91 7.67
CA ILE A 16 5.77 -9.24 7.07
C ILE A 16 6.82 -10.22 7.56
N ALA A 17 8.04 -9.79 7.70
CA ALA A 17 9.08 -10.63 8.27
C ALA A 17 8.69 -11.06 9.68
N GLU A 18 8.22 -10.15 10.52
CA GLU A 18 7.73 -10.41 11.86
C GLU A 18 6.50 -11.33 11.87
N ALA A 19 5.51 -11.10 11.00
CA ALA A 19 4.33 -11.96 10.87
C ALA A 19 4.67 -13.37 10.36
N THR A 20 5.68 -13.50 9.51
CA THR A 20 6.16 -14.78 9.01
C THR A 20 6.89 -15.56 10.12
N GLU A 21 7.66 -14.89 10.94
CA GLU A 21 8.37 -15.48 12.08
C GLU A 21 7.39 -16.04 13.13
N VAL A 22 6.29 -15.37 13.40
CA VAL A 22 5.19 -15.87 14.25
C VAL A 22 4.66 -17.22 13.78
N ARG A 23 4.62 -17.47 12.48
CA ARG A 23 4.15 -18.73 11.90
C ARG A 23 5.01 -19.94 12.26
N TYR A 24 6.30 -19.75 12.47
CA TYR A 24 7.25 -20.83 12.75
C TYR A 24 7.46 -21.10 14.24
N THR A 25 6.83 -20.33 15.12
CA THR A 25 6.90 -20.60 16.57
C THR A 25 6.24 -21.94 16.90
N GLN A 26 6.87 -22.67 17.81
CA GLN A 26 6.57 -24.09 18.13
C GLN A 26 5.08 -24.37 18.33
N SER A 27 4.58 -25.31 17.56
CA SER A 27 3.14 -25.58 17.44
C SER A 27 2.69 -26.96 17.95
N ARG A 28 3.60 -27.79 18.50
CA ARG A 28 3.25 -29.14 18.96
C ARG A 28 2.21 -29.10 20.09
N GLY A 29 1.12 -29.87 19.93
CA GLY A 29 0.07 -30.01 20.92
C GLY A 29 -0.91 -28.83 21.04
N LYS A 30 -0.72 -27.78 20.24
CA LYS A 30 -1.61 -26.60 20.24
C LYS A 30 -2.73 -26.74 19.22
N LYS A 31 -3.86 -26.11 19.53
CA LYS A 31 -5.00 -26.04 18.61
C LYS A 31 -4.72 -25.10 17.46
N GLU A 32 -5.30 -25.41 16.30
CA GLU A 32 -5.33 -24.46 15.16
C GLU A 32 -6.30 -23.31 15.46
N GLN A 33 -5.96 -22.13 14.95
CA GLN A 33 -6.87 -21.01 14.81
C GLN A 33 -6.81 -20.50 13.38
N TYR A 34 -7.86 -19.87 12.89
CA TYR A 34 -7.99 -19.51 11.50
C TYR A 34 -8.41 -18.04 11.36
N LEU A 35 -7.87 -17.38 10.35
CA LEU A 35 -8.16 -16.01 10.03
C LEU A 35 -8.97 -15.91 8.74
N GLY A 36 -9.85 -14.92 8.72
CA GLY A 36 -10.59 -14.47 7.55
C GLY A 36 -10.61 -12.96 7.50
N PHE A 37 -11.40 -12.42 6.59
CA PHE A 37 -11.55 -11.00 6.40
C PHE A 37 -13.00 -10.58 6.39
N GLU A 38 -13.25 -9.41 6.96
CA GLU A 38 -14.53 -8.72 6.93
C GLU A 38 -14.37 -7.43 6.13
N GLN A 39 -15.32 -7.18 5.25
CA GLN A 39 -15.41 -5.95 4.47
C GLN A 39 -16.85 -5.44 4.51
N ASN A 40 -17.02 -4.16 4.83
CA ASN A 40 -18.35 -3.52 4.94
C ASN A 40 -19.33 -4.28 5.86
N GLY A 41 -18.84 -4.77 7.01
CA GLY A 41 -19.64 -5.49 7.98
C GLY A 41 -20.02 -6.94 7.60
N SER A 42 -19.45 -7.46 6.51
CA SER A 42 -19.72 -8.81 6.04
C SER A 42 -18.46 -9.65 5.98
N LEU A 43 -18.53 -10.86 6.55
CA LEU A 43 -17.46 -11.86 6.45
C LEU A 43 -17.30 -12.29 4.99
N LEU A 44 -16.06 -12.25 4.50
CA LEU A 44 -15.71 -12.77 3.18
C LEU A 44 -15.55 -14.28 3.24
N THR A 45 -16.56 -15.00 2.78
CA THR A 45 -16.61 -16.46 2.85
C THR A 45 -16.05 -17.14 1.61
N TYR A 46 -15.62 -18.39 1.78
CA TYR A 46 -15.17 -19.24 0.68
C TYR A 46 -16.30 -20.18 0.23
N ASP A 47 -16.70 -20.09 -1.02
CA ASP A 47 -17.65 -21.04 -1.58
C ASP A 47 -16.92 -22.29 -2.10
N LYS A 48 -17.00 -23.37 -1.31
CA LYS A 48 -16.41 -24.66 -1.67
C LYS A 48 -17.01 -25.29 -2.92
N LYS A 49 -18.29 -25.07 -3.20
CA LYS A 49 -18.97 -25.70 -4.34
C LYS A 49 -18.51 -25.10 -5.66
N GLN A 50 -18.20 -23.83 -5.65
CA GLN A 50 -17.72 -23.12 -6.85
C GLN A 50 -16.19 -23.00 -6.92
N HIS A 51 -15.47 -23.47 -5.89
CA HIS A 51 -14.03 -23.25 -5.75
C HIS A 51 -13.61 -21.77 -5.85
N VAL A 52 -14.53 -20.87 -5.60
CA VAL A 52 -14.31 -19.43 -5.70
C VAL A 52 -14.03 -18.88 -4.31
N ARG A 53 -12.81 -18.43 -4.10
CA ARG A 53 -12.47 -17.62 -2.94
C ARG A 53 -13.08 -16.23 -3.14
N VAL A 54 -13.99 -15.84 -2.26
CA VAL A 54 -14.51 -14.47 -2.26
C VAL A 54 -13.36 -13.56 -1.81
N GLN A 55 -12.85 -12.76 -2.75
CA GLN A 55 -11.81 -11.79 -2.47
C GLN A 55 -12.44 -10.43 -2.13
N PRO A 56 -11.80 -9.64 -1.27
CA PRO A 56 -12.20 -8.26 -1.09
C PRO A 56 -12.22 -7.54 -2.43
N ARG A 57 -13.21 -6.68 -2.59
CA ARG A 57 -13.26 -5.79 -3.74
C ARG A 57 -12.66 -4.45 -3.35
N PHE A 58 -11.98 -3.82 -4.30
CA PHE A 58 -11.60 -2.43 -4.13
C PHE A 58 -12.86 -1.57 -4.17
N ASN A 59 -13.28 -1.14 -2.99
CA ASN A 59 -14.44 -0.27 -2.79
C ASN A 59 -14.01 0.93 -1.95
N PRO A 60 -13.43 1.96 -2.59
CA PRO A 60 -12.92 3.11 -1.87
C PRO A 60 -14.05 4.02 -1.36
N GLU A 61 -13.72 4.82 -0.36
CA GLU A 61 -14.52 5.94 0.11
C GLU A 61 -14.68 7.05 -0.95
N ALA A 62 -15.33 8.13 -0.57
CA ALA A 62 -15.59 9.27 -1.45
C ALA A 62 -14.32 9.94 -2.01
N ASP A 63 -13.18 9.76 -1.35
CA ASP A 63 -11.86 10.25 -1.81
C ASP A 63 -11.27 9.43 -2.96
N GLY A 64 -11.84 8.26 -3.25
CA GLY A 64 -11.43 7.36 -4.32
C GLY A 64 -10.20 6.49 -4.00
N ILE A 65 -9.57 6.64 -2.84
CA ILE A 65 -8.31 5.96 -2.48
C ILE A 65 -8.35 5.24 -1.13
N THR A 66 -9.15 5.70 -0.17
CA THR A 66 -9.26 5.09 1.16
C THR A 66 -10.22 3.90 1.12
N PHE A 67 -9.85 2.77 1.69
CA PHE A 67 -10.69 1.59 1.80
C PHE A 67 -10.49 0.87 3.13
N HIS A 68 -11.45 0.02 3.49
CA HIS A 68 -11.46 -0.68 4.77
C HIS A 68 -11.42 -2.20 4.57
N LEU A 69 -10.66 -2.85 5.44
CA LEU A 69 -10.58 -4.30 5.56
C LEU A 69 -10.21 -4.66 6.99
N LYS A 70 -10.93 -5.61 7.60
CA LYS A 70 -10.68 -6.07 8.96
C LYS A 70 -10.32 -7.54 8.95
N ALA A 71 -9.29 -7.93 9.70
CA ALA A 71 -8.99 -9.32 9.96
C ALA A 71 -9.85 -9.81 11.13
N VAL A 72 -10.38 -11.02 11.01
CA VAL A 72 -11.25 -11.65 12.01
C VAL A 72 -10.90 -13.12 12.19
N CYS A 73 -11.19 -13.65 13.38
CA CYS A 73 -11.04 -15.06 13.66
C CYS A 73 -12.25 -15.83 13.12
N THR A 74 -11.99 -16.96 12.47
CA THR A 74 -13.01 -17.76 11.79
C THR A 74 -12.90 -19.23 12.11
N ASP A 75 -13.90 -20.00 11.72
CA ASP A 75 -13.81 -21.46 11.66
C ASP A 75 -12.81 -21.92 10.59
N SER A 76 -12.47 -23.19 10.60
CA SER A 76 -11.52 -23.80 9.63
C SER A 76 -11.97 -23.68 8.16
N LEU A 77 -13.24 -23.49 7.94
CA LEU A 77 -13.85 -23.31 6.61
C LEU A 77 -13.95 -21.85 6.19
N ARG A 78 -13.67 -20.93 7.10
CA ARG A 78 -13.85 -19.47 6.89
C ARG A 78 -15.26 -19.08 6.47
N THR A 79 -16.25 -19.74 7.07
CA THR A 79 -17.67 -19.51 6.76
C THR A 79 -18.39 -18.73 7.84
N LYS A 80 -17.86 -18.70 9.06
CA LYS A 80 -18.41 -17.99 10.22
C LYS A 80 -17.31 -17.53 11.16
N LEU A 81 -17.61 -16.55 11.99
CA LEU A 81 -16.74 -16.14 13.09
C LEU A 81 -16.56 -17.28 14.08
N SER A 82 -15.46 -17.30 14.78
CA SER A 82 -15.12 -18.31 15.78
C SER A 82 -14.52 -17.67 17.02
N ASP A 83 -14.89 -18.20 18.20
CA ASP A 83 -14.29 -17.85 19.48
C ASP A 83 -13.13 -18.78 19.85
N GLU A 84 -12.79 -19.75 18.99
CA GLU A 84 -11.68 -20.68 19.16
C GLU A 84 -10.35 -20.05 18.68
N HIS A 85 -9.87 -19.06 19.42
CA HIS A 85 -8.65 -18.31 19.11
C HIS A 85 -7.98 -17.76 20.38
N THR A 86 -6.82 -17.14 20.22
CA THR A 86 -6.13 -16.39 21.28
C THR A 86 -6.83 -15.07 21.56
N ASP A 87 -6.53 -14.45 22.71
CA ASP A 87 -6.99 -13.10 23.06
C ASP A 87 -6.25 -12.00 22.24
N ALA A 88 -5.21 -12.35 21.52
CA ALA A 88 -4.48 -11.40 20.65
C ALA A 88 -5.40 -10.90 19.53
N THR A 89 -5.34 -9.62 19.24
CA THR A 89 -6.07 -9.02 18.11
C THR A 89 -5.37 -9.34 16.80
N PRO A 90 -6.08 -9.84 15.77
CA PRO A 90 -5.51 -9.99 14.45
C PRO A 90 -5.09 -8.63 13.87
N ILE A 91 -3.92 -8.57 13.24
CA ILE A 91 -3.41 -7.39 12.57
C ILE A 91 -3.29 -7.64 11.05
N ILE A 92 -3.41 -6.58 10.26
CA ILE A 92 -3.16 -6.64 8.82
C ILE A 92 -1.91 -5.84 8.51
N SER A 93 -0.98 -6.48 7.78
CA SER A 93 0.26 -5.90 7.28
C SER A 93 0.26 -5.91 5.75
N ARG A 94 1.00 -4.96 5.16
CA ARG A 94 1.20 -4.89 3.72
C ARG A 94 2.23 -5.95 3.28
N ILE A 95 1.93 -6.70 2.22
CA ILE A 95 2.92 -7.52 1.50
C ILE A 95 3.49 -6.73 0.32
N CYS A 96 2.65 -6.33 -0.59
CA CYS A 96 3.06 -5.59 -1.77
C CYS A 96 1.89 -4.83 -2.39
N GLY A 97 2.18 -4.10 -3.45
CA GLY A 97 1.20 -3.29 -4.16
C GLY A 97 1.17 -1.84 -3.67
N PRO A 98 0.46 -0.97 -4.39
CA PRO A 98 0.39 0.45 -4.11
C PRO A 98 -0.58 0.76 -2.97
N VAL A 99 -0.17 0.44 -1.74
CA VAL A 99 -1.01 0.64 -0.54
C VAL A 99 -0.16 1.12 0.63
N LYS A 100 -0.74 2.00 1.43
CA LYS A 100 -0.25 2.43 2.74
C LYS A 100 -1.29 2.06 3.80
N LYS A 101 -0.86 1.46 4.90
CA LYS A 101 -1.67 1.26 6.10
C LYS A 101 -1.82 2.59 6.83
N VAL A 102 -3.04 2.97 7.13
CA VAL A 102 -3.38 4.17 7.91
C VAL A 102 -3.60 3.81 9.38
N ASN A 103 -4.37 2.74 9.62
CA ASN A 103 -4.57 2.12 10.92
C ASN A 103 -4.89 0.63 10.73
N ASP A 104 -5.30 -0.07 11.77
CA ASP A 104 -5.48 -1.54 11.74
C ASP A 104 -6.58 -2.04 10.79
N THR A 105 -7.47 -1.18 10.36
CA THR A 105 -8.58 -1.53 9.46
C THR A 105 -8.70 -0.61 8.25
N THR A 106 -7.90 0.46 8.18
CA THR A 106 -7.98 1.48 7.14
C THR A 106 -6.70 1.50 6.32
N PHE A 107 -6.87 1.47 5.02
CA PHE A 107 -5.79 1.46 4.03
C PHE A 107 -6.06 2.53 2.97
N MET A 108 -5.00 3.00 2.35
CA MET A 108 -5.08 4.02 1.31
C MET A 108 -4.21 3.62 0.12
N VAL A 109 -4.72 3.77 -1.10
CA VAL A 109 -3.89 3.62 -2.31
C VAL A 109 -2.74 4.61 -2.24
N SER A 110 -1.52 4.12 -2.37
CA SER A 110 -0.30 4.92 -2.29
C SER A 110 0.75 4.37 -3.24
N PHE A 111 1.12 5.16 -4.23
CA PHE A 111 2.19 4.78 -5.16
C PHE A 111 3.55 5.16 -4.58
N TYR A 112 4.53 4.32 -4.85
CA TYR A 112 5.90 4.50 -4.38
C TYR A 112 6.88 4.03 -5.45
N ARG A 113 7.80 4.87 -5.89
CA ARG A 113 8.87 4.66 -6.88
C ARG A 113 8.44 4.13 -8.25
N MET A 114 7.60 3.10 -8.33
CA MET A 114 7.12 2.53 -9.59
C MET A 114 5.94 3.31 -10.19
N GLY A 115 5.23 4.03 -9.38
CA GLY A 115 4.19 4.94 -9.78
C GLY A 115 3.12 4.35 -10.69
N MET A 116 2.39 5.26 -11.30
CA MET A 116 1.28 4.99 -12.21
C MET A 116 1.73 4.72 -13.66
N ASN A 117 3.02 4.72 -13.94
CA ASN A 117 3.59 4.50 -15.28
C ASN A 117 3.60 3.02 -15.70
N ASN A 118 2.91 2.16 -14.95
CA ASN A 118 2.75 0.77 -15.32
C ASN A 118 1.82 0.64 -16.53
N LEU A 119 2.25 -0.10 -17.54
CA LEU A 119 1.46 -0.38 -18.75
C LEU A 119 0.28 -1.33 -18.49
N ARG A 120 0.23 -1.99 -17.34
CA ARG A 120 -0.89 -2.85 -16.94
C ARG A 120 -2.12 -2.00 -16.60
N ARG A 121 -3.29 -2.51 -16.95
CA ARG A 121 -4.56 -1.85 -16.61
C ARG A 121 -4.93 -1.99 -15.14
N THR A 122 -4.51 -3.07 -14.50
CA THR A 122 -4.81 -3.40 -13.10
C THR A 122 -3.56 -3.87 -12.38
N GLY A 123 -3.56 -3.71 -11.07
CA GLY A 123 -2.57 -4.27 -10.16
C GLY A 123 -3.23 -4.89 -8.94
N ASP A 124 -2.45 -5.61 -8.17
CA ASP A 124 -2.91 -6.26 -6.96
C ASP A 124 -2.26 -5.60 -5.73
N ILE A 125 -3.06 -5.37 -4.71
CA ILE A 125 -2.64 -5.05 -3.35
C ILE A 125 -2.67 -6.36 -2.58
N CYS A 126 -1.52 -6.82 -2.07
CA CYS A 126 -1.44 -8.01 -1.25
C CYS A 126 -1.24 -7.64 0.21
N LEU A 127 -2.10 -8.19 1.07
CA LEU A 127 -2.09 -7.95 2.51
C LEU A 127 -2.03 -9.29 3.24
N LEU A 128 -1.45 -9.27 4.45
CA LEU A 128 -1.34 -10.43 5.32
C LEU A 128 -2.03 -10.14 6.66
N ALA A 129 -3.06 -10.89 6.97
CA ALA A 129 -3.56 -10.98 8.34
C ALA A 129 -2.68 -11.92 9.14
N SER A 130 -2.32 -11.54 10.35
CA SER A 130 -1.57 -12.37 11.29
C SER A 130 -2.13 -12.26 12.70
N GLN A 131 -2.04 -13.34 13.45
CA GLN A 131 -2.40 -13.40 14.85
C GLN A 131 -1.40 -14.27 15.60
N ALA A 132 -0.89 -13.76 16.71
CA ALA A 132 0.03 -14.49 17.56
C ALA A 132 -0.63 -15.75 18.15
N GLY A 133 0.14 -16.80 18.32
CA GLY A 133 -0.25 -17.95 19.12
C GLY A 133 0.04 -17.72 20.60
N ASP A 134 -0.47 -18.64 21.43
CA ASP A 134 -0.22 -18.69 22.85
C ASP A 134 0.11 -20.12 23.33
N ARG A 135 -0.16 -20.44 24.58
CA ARG A 135 0.03 -21.81 25.11
C ARG A 135 -0.97 -22.81 24.54
N LYS A 136 -2.17 -22.38 24.17
CA LYS A 136 -3.30 -23.21 23.70
C LYS A 136 -3.41 -23.24 22.19
N TYR A 137 -3.14 -22.13 21.51
CA TYR A 137 -3.31 -21.96 20.08
C TYR A 137 -1.99 -21.73 19.34
N LYS A 138 -1.92 -22.22 18.10
CA LYS A 138 -0.85 -21.89 17.16
C LYS A 138 -1.04 -20.45 16.63
N SER A 139 0.03 -19.82 16.19
CA SER A 139 -0.09 -18.61 15.39
C SER A 139 -0.82 -18.89 14.07
N ALA A 140 -1.51 -17.88 13.55
CA ALA A 140 -2.22 -17.97 12.27
C ALA A 140 -1.86 -16.81 11.36
N VAL A 141 -1.82 -17.09 10.05
CA VAL A 141 -1.68 -16.09 9.00
C VAL A 141 -2.65 -16.38 7.86
N GLN A 142 -3.12 -15.33 7.20
CA GLN A 142 -3.98 -15.42 6.02
C GLN A 142 -3.68 -14.28 5.06
N GLU A 143 -3.23 -14.62 3.86
CA GLU A 143 -3.04 -13.66 2.79
C GLU A 143 -4.37 -13.32 2.09
N VAL A 144 -4.44 -12.11 1.57
CA VAL A 144 -5.52 -11.64 0.71
C VAL A 144 -4.97 -10.73 -0.39
N SER A 145 -5.58 -10.79 -1.57
CA SER A 145 -5.26 -9.93 -2.70
C SER A 145 -6.48 -9.12 -3.12
N ILE A 146 -6.29 -7.82 -3.30
CA ILE A 146 -7.31 -6.88 -3.77
C ILE A 146 -6.87 -6.34 -5.12
N ARG A 147 -7.65 -6.58 -6.16
CA ARG A 147 -7.37 -6.02 -7.48
C ARG A 147 -7.87 -4.60 -7.60
N ILE A 148 -6.99 -3.69 -8.00
CA ILE A 148 -7.31 -2.29 -8.26
C ILE A 148 -7.04 -1.93 -9.73
N PRO A 149 -7.80 -1.02 -10.33
CA PRO A 149 -7.38 -0.39 -11.57
C PRO A 149 -6.16 0.50 -11.29
N TYR A 150 -5.19 0.53 -12.18
CA TYR A 150 -4.11 1.52 -12.06
C TYR A 150 -4.56 2.92 -12.46
N ARG A 151 -5.62 3.02 -13.24
CA ARG A 151 -6.20 4.28 -13.69
C ARG A 151 -7.72 4.19 -13.77
N ASN A 152 -8.40 5.21 -13.30
CA ASN A 152 -9.80 5.47 -13.58
C ASN A 152 -9.89 6.18 -14.94
N THR A 153 -10.61 5.61 -15.87
CA THR A 153 -10.72 6.12 -17.26
C THR A 153 -12.06 6.75 -17.57
N GLU A 154 -13.00 6.70 -16.63
CA GLU A 154 -14.37 7.22 -16.78
C GLU A 154 -14.56 8.51 -15.97
N GLY A 155 -15.48 9.36 -16.42
CA GLY A 155 -15.83 10.61 -15.78
C GLY A 155 -15.06 11.82 -16.31
N GLN A 156 -15.05 12.91 -15.55
CA GLN A 156 -14.40 14.17 -15.90
C GLN A 156 -12.89 14.01 -15.97
N ARG A 157 -12.26 14.52 -17.01
CA ARG A 157 -10.80 14.64 -17.10
C ARG A 157 -10.30 15.67 -16.10
N GLN A 158 -9.10 15.45 -15.58
CA GLN A 158 -8.40 16.38 -14.72
C GLN A 158 -6.92 16.51 -15.11
N TYR A 159 -6.33 17.63 -14.71
CA TYR A 159 -4.93 17.95 -14.95
C TYR A 159 -4.26 18.40 -13.65
N ILE A 160 -2.99 18.07 -13.53
CA ILE A 160 -2.16 18.50 -12.41
C ILE A 160 -1.28 19.65 -12.84
N LEU A 161 -1.37 20.77 -12.15
CA LEU A 161 -0.42 21.86 -12.20
C LEU A 161 0.64 21.60 -11.12
N PHE A 162 1.85 21.29 -11.52
CA PHE A 162 2.99 21.11 -10.63
C PHE A 162 4.10 22.09 -11.02
N PRO A 163 4.34 23.15 -10.23
CA PRO A 163 5.38 24.14 -10.50
C PRO A 163 6.78 23.53 -10.56
N ARG A 164 7.72 24.22 -11.16
CA ARG A 164 9.13 23.85 -11.13
C ARG A 164 9.64 23.91 -9.69
N LEU A 165 10.51 22.97 -9.34
CA LEU A 165 11.16 22.91 -8.05
C LEU A 165 12.54 23.58 -8.15
N PRO A 166 12.94 24.37 -7.14
CA PRO A 166 14.29 24.96 -7.11
C PRO A 166 15.33 23.89 -6.78
N ASP A 167 16.56 24.11 -7.23
CA ASP A 167 17.70 23.36 -6.72
C ASP A 167 17.95 23.74 -5.24
N VAL A 168 18.46 22.78 -4.48
CA VAL A 168 18.70 22.95 -3.04
C VAL A 168 20.16 22.64 -2.69
N LYS A 169 20.62 23.12 -1.55
CA LYS A 169 21.93 22.79 -1.03
C LYS A 169 21.91 21.47 -0.25
N ALA A 170 23.08 20.83 -0.13
CA ALA A 170 23.22 19.52 0.53
C ALA A 170 22.81 19.54 2.03
N GLU A 171 22.90 20.69 2.67
CA GLU A 171 22.48 20.89 4.06
C GLU A 171 20.97 21.14 4.23
N SER A 172 20.23 21.27 3.17
CA SER A 172 18.76 21.43 3.23
C SER A 172 18.11 20.16 3.79
N SER A 173 17.17 20.32 4.71
CA SER A 173 16.45 19.21 5.34
C SER A 173 15.17 18.84 4.57
N SER A 174 14.49 19.81 3.96
CA SER A 174 13.20 19.61 3.31
C SER A 174 12.94 20.62 2.18
N LEU A 175 11.94 20.31 1.34
CA LEU A 175 11.43 21.17 0.29
C LEU A 175 9.91 20.99 0.17
N SER A 176 9.15 22.09 0.26
CA SER A 176 7.68 22.06 0.14
C SER A 176 7.23 21.83 -1.30
N LEU A 177 6.17 21.06 -1.45
CA LEU A 177 5.50 20.73 -2.69
C LEU A 177 4.16 21.49 -2.80
N LYS A 178 3.86 22.02 -3.99
CA LYS A 178 2.65 22.82 -4.24
C LYS A 178 2.05 22.45 -5.59
N ALA A 179 1.64 21.19 -5.76
CA ALA A 179 0.85 20.82 -6.92
C ALA A 179 -0.64 20.95 -6.61
N THR A 180 -1.42 21.26 -7.64
CA THR A 180 -2.88 21.36 -7.56
C THR A 180 -3.53 20.60 -8.70
N SER A 181 -4.73 20.07 -8.47
CA SER A 181 -5.61 19.55 -9.51
C SER A 181 -6.66 20.58 -9.87
N ASP A 182 -6.98 20.73 -11.14
CA ASP A 182 -8.07 21.61 -11.63
C ASP A 182 -9.46 21.15 -11.18
N CYS A 183 -9.61 19.90 -10.76
CA CYS A 183 -10.83 19.37 -10.11
C CYS A 183 -10.88 19.65 -8.59
N GLY A 184 -9.87 20.30 -8.01
CA GLY A 184 -9.80 20.57 -6.57
C GLY A 184 -9.52 19.33 -5.70
N LEU A 185 -9.20 18.18 -6.29
CA LEU A 185 -8.84 16.98 -5.54
C LEU A 185 -7.40 17.07 -5.01
N PRO A 186 -7.12 16.51 -3.82
CA PRO A 186 -5.80 16.56 -3.23
C PRO A 186 -4.78 15.80 -4.09
N VAL A 187 -3.64 16.42 -4.37
CA VAL A 187 -2.54 15.82 -5.12
C VAL A 187 -1.60 15.10 -4.16
N SER A 188 -1.21 13.89 -4.52
CA SER A 188 -0.23 13.11 -3.78
C SER A 188 1.10 13.04 -4.53
N TYR A 189 2.16 12.65 -3.82
CA TYR A 189 3.51 12.63 -4.37
C TYR A 189 4.22 11.32 -4.07
N TYR A 190 5.20 10.97 -4.91
CA TYR A 190 6.21 9.98 -4.57
C TYR A 190 7.56 10.36 -5.18
N ILE A 191 8.63 9.88 -4.56
CA ILE A 191 9.98 10.03 -5.09
C ILE A 191 10.22 8.91 -6.11
N LYS A 192 10.48 9.27 -7.34
CA LYS A 192 10.86 8.34 -8.40
C LYS A 192 12.36 8.03 -8.34
N GLU A 193 13.18 9.03 -8.04
CA GLU A 193 14.63 8.96 -8.07
C GLU A 193 15.24 9.93 -7.06
N GLY A 194 16.31 9.52 -6.40
CA GLY A 194 17.11 10.37 -5.52
C GLY A 194 16.99 10.05 -4.03
N PRO A 195 17.88 10.64 -3.20
CA PRO A 195 17.94 10.43 -1.76
C PRO A 195 16.92 11.32 -1.04
N ALA A 196 15.66 10.96 -1.14
CA ALA A 196 14.56 11.71 -0.55
C ALA A 196 13.33 10.82 -0.32
N GLU A 197 12.45 11.24 0.55
CA GLU A 197 11.15 10.64 0.86
C GLU A 197 10.05 11.71 0.90
N ILE A 198 8.79 11.30 0.89
CA ILE A 198 7.65 12.20 0.99
C ILE A 198 7.04 12.11 2.39
N GLU A 199 6.90 13.25 3.05
CA GLU A 199 6.15 13.41 4.29
C GLU A 199 5.06 14.49 4.09
N GLY A 200 3.83 14.04 3.90
CA GLY A 200 2.72 14.95 3.53
C GLY A 200 3.01 15.69 2.22
N ASP A 201 3.01 17.01 2.28
CA ASP A 201 3.30 17.90 1.14
C ASP A 201 4.76 18.39 1.15
N GLN A 202 5.67 17.60 1.69
CA GLN A 202 7.09 17.94 1.75
C GLN A 202 7.96 16.78 1.26
N ILE A 203 9.06 17.14 0.63
CA ILE A 203 10.20 16.27 0.43
C ILE A 203 11.08 16.38 1.67
N VAL A 204 11.44 15.26 2.26
CA VAL A 204 12.46 15.15 3.31
C VAL A 204 13.68 14.46 2.73
N PHE A 205 14.84 15.09 2.85
CA PHE A 205 16.08 14.54 2.28
C PHE A 205 16.65 13.47 3.21
N THR A 206 17.00 12.34 2.60
CA THR A 206 17.70 11.25 3.28
C THR A 206 19.22 11.42 3.11
N PRO A 207 20.04 10.75 3.92
CA PRO A 207 21.49 10.83 3.78
C PRO A 207 21.96 10.52 2.36
N ILE A 208 22.77 11.40 1.80
CA ILE A 208 23.34 11.19 0.46
C ILE A 208 24.37 10.04 0.56
N PRO A 209 24.28 9.01 -0.29
CA PRO A 209 25.21 7.89 -0.25
C PRO A 209 26.67 8.36 -0.34
N PRO A 210 27.60 7.74 0.43
CA PRO A 210 29.02 8.05 0.35
C PRO A 210 29.55 7.94 -1.09
N ARG A 211 30.43 8.84 -1.48
CA ARG A 211 31.03 8.92 -2.83
C ARG A 211 30.05 9.34 -3.96
N SER A 212 28.87 9.85 -3.63
CA SER A 212 27.98 10.44 -4.64
C SER A 212 28.68 11.64 -5.30
N LYS A 213 28.50 11.73 -6.60
CA LYS A 213 28.96 12.89 -7.37
C LYS A 213 27.87 13.96 -7.39
N PHE A 214 28.25 15.18 -7.05
CA PHE A 214 27.35 16.34 -7.15
C PHE A 214 27.34 16.92 -8.58
N PRO A 215 26.23 17.51 -9.01
CA PRO A 215 24.95 17.61 -8.32
C PRO A 215 24.18 16.28 -8.28
N VAL A 216 23.45 16.02 -7.20
CA VAL A 216 22.62 14.80 -7.06
C VAL A 216 21.21 15.12 -7.52
N LYS A 217 20.72 14.36 -8.52
CA LYS A 217 19.38 14.52 -9.06
C LYS A 217 18.32 13.92 -8.15
N VAL A 218 17.21 14.62 -7.97
CA VAL A 218 15.99 14.14 -7.35
C VAL A 218 14.82 14.33 -8.32
N THR A 219 14.01 13.29 -8.50
CA THR A 219 12.80 13.33 -9.33
C THR A 219 11.59 12.99 -8.51
N VAL A 220 10.63 13.90 -8.50
CA VAL A 220 9.35 13.80 -7.80
C VAL A 220 8.24 13.69 -8.81
N VAL A 221 7.26 12.86 -8.50
CA VAL A 221 6.03 12.70 -9.29
C VAL A 221 4.85 13.16 -8.48
N ALA A 222 4.09 14.08 -9.01
CA ALA A 222 2.77 14.47 -8.52
C ALA A 222 1.71 13.63 -9.23
N TRP A 223 0.78 13.07 -8.48
CA TRP A 223 -0.27 12.20 -9.00
C TRP A 223 -1.60 12.43 -8.31
N GLN A 224 -2.69 12.12 -9.02
CA GLN A 224 -4.05 12.13 -8.49
C GLN A 224 -4.83 10.98 -9.13
N TYR A 225 -5.32 10.09 -8.28
CA TYR A 225 -5.90 8.81 -8.71
C TYR A 225 -7.27 8.94 -9.37
N GLY A 226 -7.98 10.04 -9.09
CA GLY A 226 -9.36 10.24 -9.51
C GLY A 226 -10.36 9.50 -8.63
N ILE A 227 -11.61 9.53 -9.04
CA ILE A 227 -12.75 8.89 -8.38
C ILE A 227 -13.49 8.07 -9.42
N ALA A 228 -13.60 6.77 -9.21
CA ALA A 228 -14.21 5.84 -10.16
C ALA A 228 -15.59 6.32 -10.64
N GLY A 229 -15.80 6.37 -11.95
CA GLY A 229 -17.02 6.83 -12.60
C GLY A 229 -17.30 8.34 -12.51
N LYS A 230 -16.48 9.12 -11.79
CA LYS A 230 -16.69 10.58 -11.60
C LYS A 230 -15.54 11.41 -12.16
N VAL A 231 -14.32 11.09 -11.77
CA VAL A 231 -13.12 11.84 -12.15
C VAL A 231 -12.04 10.85 -12.61
N GLN A 232 -11.51 11.06 -13.80
CA GLN A 232 -10.44 10.23 -14.35
C GLN A 232 -9.14 10.42 -13.55
N THR A 233 -8.28 9.43 -13.57
CA THR A 233 -6.90 9.57 -13.08
C THR A 233 -6.17 10.63 -13.90
N ALA A 234 -5.52 11.57 -13.23
CA ALA A 234 -4.68 12.56 -13.89
C ALA A 234 -3.43 11.89 -14.48
N GLU A 235 -2.93 12.42 -15.60
CA GLU A 235 -1.58 12.07 -16.03
C GLU A 235 -0.56 12.57 -15.00
N PRO A 236 0.30 11.69 -14.48
CA PRO A 236 1.30 12.08 -13.49
C PRO A 236 2.27 13.13 -14.04
N VAL A 237 2.61 14.11 -13.23
CA VAL A 237 3.54 15.17 -13.61
C VAL A 237 4.85 15.03 -12.87
N GLU A 238 5.94 14.85 -13.60
CA GLU A 238 7.29 14.73 -13.06
C GLU A 238 7.98 16.08 -12.98
N ARG A 239 8.74 16.30 -11.89
CA ARG A 239 9.67 17.43 -11.73
C ARG A 239 10.98 16.92 -11.17
N SER A 240 12.07 17.38 -11.77
CA SER A 240 13.42 17.11 -11.29
C SER A 240 14.09 18.40 -10.84
N PHE A 241 14.93 18.27 -9.84
CA PHE A 241 15.81 19.31 -9.32
C PHE A 241 17.10 18.67 -8.82
N TYR A 242 18.07 19.48 -8.44
CA TYR A 242 19.38 19.02 -8.02
C TYR A 242 19.71 19.43 -6.59
N ILE A 243 20.34 18.51 -5.87
CA ILE A 243 21.02 18.82 -4.62
C ILE A 243 22.44 19.24 -5.00
N LEU A 244 22.78 20.49 -4.70
CA LEU A 244 24.07 21.09 -4.92
C LEU A 244 24.97 20.84 -3.71
N LYS A 245 26.30 20.88 -3.95
CA LYS A 245 27.30 20.75 -2.87
C LYS A 245 27.29 21.96 -1.98
#